data_113ee7cef92f89edff4a8802bdc34cf8
#
_entry.id   113ee7cef92f89edff4a8802bdc34cf8
#
_cell.length_a   1.000
_cell.length_b   1.000
_cell.length_c   1.000
_cell.angle_alpha   90.00
_cell.angle_beta   90.00
_cell.angle_gamma   90.00
#
_symmetry.space_group_name_H-M   'P 1'
#
loop_
_entity.id
_entity.type
_entity.pdbx_description
1 polymer ?
#
loop_
_entity_poly.entity_id
_entity_poly.type
_entity_poly.pdbx_seq_one_letter_code
_entity_poly.pdbx_strand_id
1 'polypeptide(L)'
;MSQCLNPTCLYQNPQGTNFCEKCGGKILLDDRYRPIKFLGEGGFGRTFQAIDEKRLNTPCVIKQFLPQQAGSAALAKATELFQQEAKRLQELGKHPQILDLEAFFPQDGRLYLVQDFIDGQNLLEEFQNQGKLKEPQIRIILTELLPVLQFIHDNQVIHRDIKPENIIRSKIGKLFLIDFGVSKETSKTILTRVGTITGTPGYAPPEQFRGMVYHSSDLYSLDVTCVRLLTGHFQKIDGSDQLFDSNRMEWQWQKYVSLSQELTTILEKMLQDIPAHRYDSAKEVLAALANPKTRVIPTSQIQTSQNPLKQIFQFISPPTNPPKPPTNINVNIRNVECRYKTLHI
;
A
#
# COMPACT_ATOMS: atom_id res chain seq x y z
N MET A 1 5.19 -34.19 1.28
CA MET A 1 3.76 -34.28 0.95
C MET A 1 3.45 -33.36 -0.22
N SER A 2 2.33 -33.61 -0.93
CA SER A 2 1.89 -32.78 -2.07
C SER A 2 0.48 -32.25 -1.80
N GLN A 3 0.26 -30.94 -1.91
CA GLN A 3 -1.02 -30.28 -1.61
C GLN A 3 -1.90 -30.25 -2.85
N CYS A 4 -3.15 -30.74 -2.74
CA CYS A 4 -4.13 -30.54 -3.81
C CYS A 4 -4.59 -29.08 -3.88
N LEU A 5 -4.60 -28.49 -5.07
CA LEU A 5 -5.02 -27.11 -5.31
C LEU A 5 -6.51 -26.96 -5.68
N ASN A 6 -7.25 -28.06 -5.79
CA ASN A 6 -8.70 -27.99 -6.03
C ASN A 6 -9.36 -27.30 -4.82
N PRO A 7 -10.06 -26.16 -5.03
CA PRO A 7 -10.62 -25.35 -3.94
C PRO A 7 -11.58 -26.08 -3.01
N THR A 8 -12.28 -27.10 -3.54
CA THR A 8 -13.24 -27.92 -2.78
C THR A 8 -12.61 -29.15 -2.14
N CYS A 9 -11.33 -29.44 -2.44
CA CYS A 9 -10.65 -30.64 -1.98
C CYS A 9 -9.58 -30.38 -0.92
N LEU A 10 -8.52 -29.64 -1.27
CA LEU A 10 -7.37 -29.28 -0.45
C LEU A 10 -6.74 -30.47 0.28
N TYR A 11 -6.86 -31.68 -0.27
CA TYR A 11 -6.34 -32.90 0.36
C TYR A 11 -4.80 -32.92 0.31
N GLN A 12 -4.18 -33.35 1.41
CA GLN A 12 -2.74 -33.57 1.50
C GLN A 12 -2.41 -34.98 1.00
N ASN A 13 -1.68 -35.08 -0.08
CA ASN A 13 -1.30 -36.31 -0.72
C ASN A 13 0.12 -36.74 -0.31
N PRO A 14 0.50 -38.02 -0.48
CA PRO A 14 1.88 -38.47 -0.35
C PRO A 14 2.84 -37.67 -1.25
N GLN A 15 4.11 -37.68 -0.90
CA GLN A 15 5.14 -37.02 -1.71
C GLN A 15 5.25 -37.70 -3.09
N GLY A 16 5.39 -36.89 -4.14
CA GLY A 16 5.55 -37.41 -5.52
C GLY A 16 4.26 -37.82 -6.21
N THR A 17 3.09 -37.68 -5.53
CA THR A 17 1.78 -37.97 -6.16
C THR A 17 1.51 -36.96 -7.27
N ASN A 18 1.13 -37.41 -8.46
CA ASN A 18 0.81 -36.56 -9.61
C ASN A 18 -0.67 -36.23 -9.73
N PHE A 19 -1.55 -37.08 -9.21
CA PHE A 19 -2.98 -36.88 -9.18
C PHE A 19 -3.50 -37.04 -7.75
N CYS A 20 -4.40 -36.15 -7.34
CA CYS A 20 -4.95 -36.17 -5.99
C CYS A 20 -5.74 -37.47 -5.74
N GLU A 21 -5.39 -38.21 -4.69
CA GLU A 21 -6.02 -39.49 -4.32
C GLU A 21 -7.50 -39.32 -3.96
N LYS A 22 -7.91 -38.11 -3.53
CA LYS A 22 -9.28 -37.79 -3.13
C LYS A 22 -10.17 -37.34 -4.28
N CYS A 23 -9.70 -36.46 -5.15
CA CYS A 23 -10.52 -35.83 -6.20
C CYS A 23 -10.04 -36.10 -7.63
N GLY A 24 -8.93 -36.80 -7.80
CA GLY A 24 -8.35 -37.12 -9.12
C GLY A 24 -7.72 -35.92 -9.85
N GLY A 25 -7.78 -34.71 -9.26
CA GLY A 25 -7.20 -33.51 -9.88
C GLY A 25 -5.69 -33.57 -10.00
N LYS A 26 -5.13 -33.03 -11.09
CA LYS A 26 -3.68 -32.92 -11.29
C LYS A 26 -3.08 -32.04 -10.21
N ILE A 27 -1.99 -32.46 -9.60
CA ILE A 27 -1.31 -31.72 -8.53
C ILE A 27 -0.25 -30.79 -9.09
N LEU A 28 0.53 -31.28 -10.08
CA LEU A 28 1.62 -30.50 -10.65
C LEU A 28 1.10 -29.40 -11.57
N LEU A 29 1.43 -28.15 -11.26
CA LEU A 29 1.12 -27.00 -12.09
C LEU A 29 2.20 -26.80 -13.14
N ASP A 30 1.79 -26.52 -14.39
CA ASP A 30 2.65 -26.28 -15.55
C ASP A 30 3.74 -27.39 -15.72
N ASP A 31 3.40 -28.63 -15.31
CA ASP A 31 4.36 -29.75 -15.27
C ASP A 31 5.70 -29.40 -14.60
N ARG A 32 5.66 -28.47 -13.64
CA ARG A 32 6.84 -27.87 -13.02
C ARG A 32 6.69 -27.61 -11.53
N TYR A 33 5.61 -26.95 -11.10
CA TYR A 33 5.48 -26.50 -9.73
C TYR A 33 4.64 -27.45 -8.89
N ARG A 34 5.23 -27.99 -7.84
CA ARG A 34 4.56 -28.91 -6.90
C ARG A 34 4.14 -28.16 -5.62
N PRO A 35 2.85 -27.99 -5.36
CA PRO A 35 2.37 -27.42 -4.11
C PRO A 35 2.67 -28.37 -2.95
N ILE A 36 3.14 -27.81 -1.83
CA ILE A 36 3.58 -28.57 -0.64
C ILE A 36 2.66 -28.34 0.54
N LYS A 37 2.31 -27.06 0.78
CA LYS A 37 1.58 -26.65 1.98
C LYS A 37 0.70 -25.44 1.68
N PHE A 38 -0.51 -25.45 2.22
CA PHE A 38 -1.36 -24.26 2.26
C PHE A 38 -0.78 -23.23 3.24
N LEU A 39 -0.62 -21.98 2.83
CA LEU A 39 -0.11 -20.88 3.65
C LEU A 39 -1.21 -19.95 4.14
N GLY A 40 -2.23 -19.71 3.31
CA GLY A 40 -3.32 -18.82 3.69
C GLY A 40 -4.30 -18.52 2.56
N GLU A 41 -5.39 -17.85 2.91
CA GLU A 41 -6.43 -17.37 1.98
C GLU A 41 -6.64 -15.88 2.19
N GLY A 42 -6.73 -15.13 1.10
CA GLY A 42 -6.96 -13.69 1.10
C GLY A 42 -8.08 -13.28 0.13
N GLY A 43 -8.30 -11.98 -0.04
CA GLY A 43 -9.41 -11.44 -0.84
C GLY A 43 -9.43 -11.87 -2.31
N PHE A 44 -8.30 -12.25 -2.89
CA PHE A 44 -8.17 -12.66 -4.30
C PHE A 44 -7.87 -14.14 -4.50
N GLY A 45 -7.68 -14.92 -3.43
CA GLY A 45 -7.41 -16.34 -3.58
C GLY A 45 -6.59 -16.96 -2.48
N ARG A 46 -5.90 -18.03 -2.84
CA ARG A 46 -5.14 -18.88 -1.92
C ARG A 46 -3.66 -18.87 -2.22
N THR A 47 -2.88 -18.93 -1.18
CA THR A 47 -1.41 -18.96 -1.25
C THR A 47 -0.88 -20.30 -0.75
N PHE A 48 0.05 -20.88 -1.49
CA PHE A 48 0.66 -22.17 -1.18
C PHE A 48 2.18 -22.08 -1.26
N GLN A 49 2.85 -22.71 -0.33
CA GLN A 49 4.26 -23.04 -0.50
C GLN A 49 4.40 -24.17 -1.52
N ALA A 50 5.34 -24.07 -2.41
CA ALA A 50 5.59 -25.03 -3.47
C ALA A 50 7.08 -25.23 -3.69
N ILE A 51 7.43 -26.19 -4.55
CA ILE A 51 8.77 -26.37 -5.10
C ILE A 51 8.71 -26.36 -6.62
N ASP A 52 9.74 -25.81 -7.23
CA ASP A 52 10.00 -25.85 -8.66
C ASP A 52 10.83 -27.10 -8.98
N GLU A 53 10.19 -28.17 -9.46
CA GLU A 53 10.87 -29.43 -9.76
C GLU A 53 11.87 -29.34 -10.92
N LYS A 54 11.65 -28.36 -11.84
CA LYS A 54 12.58 -28.09 -12.95
C LYS A 54 13.78 -27.23 -12.55
N ARG A 55 13.74 -26.65 -11.33
CA ARG A 55 14.82 -25.82 -10.78
C ARG A 55 15.36 -26.42 -9.47
N LEU A 56 15.77 -27.67 -9.52
CA LEU A 56 16.37 -28.42 -8.40
C LEU A 56 15.53 -28.36 -7.10
N ASN A 57 14.22 -28.43 -7.22
CA ASN A 57 13.28 -28.31 -6.10
C ASN A 57 13.41 -26.99 -5.31
N THR A 58 13.76 -25.90 -5.98
CA THR A 58 13.82 -24.58 -5.35
C THR A 58 12.46 -24.20 -4.76
N PRO A 59 12.39 -23.79 -3.48
CA PRO A 59 11.15 -23.33 -2.88
C PRO A 59 10.59 -22.11 -3.60
N CYS A 60 9.26 -22.09 -3.80
CA CYS A 60 8.52 -20.97 -4.37
C CYS A 60 7.15 -20.82 -3.70
N VAL A 61 6.45 -19.75 -4.01
CA VAL A 61 5.08 -19.50 -3.57
C VAL A 61 4.16 -19.48 -4.78
N ILE A 62 3.05 -20.22 -4.70
CA ILE A 62 1.98 -20.19 -5.68
C ILE A 62 0.81 -19.37 -5.08
N LYS A 63 0.39 -18.32 -5.77
CA LYS A 63 -0.89 -17.66 -5.53
C LYS A 63 -1.88 -18.17 -6.57
N GLN A 64 -2.96 -18.79 -6.10
CA GLN A 64 -4.08 -19.25 -6.91
C GLN A 64 -5.18 -18.21 -6.86
N PHE A 65 -5.53 -17.64 -8.00
CA PHE A 65 -6.66 -16.74 -8.10
C PHE A 65 -7.97 -17.50 -7.88
N LEU A 66 -8.69 -17.08 -6.85
CA LEU A 66 -9.98 -17.68 -6.47
C LEU A 66 -10.90 -16.57 -5.94
N PRO A 67 -11.50 -15.77 -6.82
CA PRO A 67 -12.35 -14.68 -6.40
C PRO A 67 -13.58 -15.22 -5.66
N GLN A 68 -13.88 -14.63 -4.51
CA GLN A 68 -15.11 -14.90 -3.79
C GLN A 68 -16.30 -14.41 -4.62
N GLN A 69 -17.44 -15.12 -4.51
CA GLN A 69 -18.64 -14.94 -5.32
C GLN A 69 -18.97 -13.48 -5.60
N ALA A 70 -18.76 -13.07 -6.85
CA ALA A 70 -19.04 -11.72 -7.32
C ALA A 70 -19.68 -11.81 -8.70
N GLY A 71 -20.59 -10.90 -9.01
CA GLY A 71 -21.15 -10.78 -10.36
C GLY A 71 -20.04 -10.56 -11.41
N SER A 72 -20.39 -10.74 -12.68
CA SER A 72 -19.44 -10.73 -13.80
C SER A 72 -18.49 -9.53 -13.83
N ALA A 73 -18.95 -8.33 -13.47
CA ALA A 73 -18.13 -7.11 -13.42
C ALA A 73 -17.09 -7.14 -12.29
N ALA A 74 -17.44 -7.68 -11.12
CA ALA A 74 -16.50 -7.80 -10.00
C ALA A 74 -15.46 -8.89 -10.27
N LEU A 75 -15.83 -9.99 -10.92
CA LEU A 75 -14.91 -11.03 -11.37
C LEU A 75 -13.91 -10.48 -12.39
N ALA A 76 -14.38 -9.75 -13.40
CA ALA A 76 -13.50 -9.10 -14.39
C ALA A 76 -12.49 -8.16 -13.71
N LYS A 77 -12.96 -7.35 -12.73
CA LYS A 77 -12.09 -6.44 -11.99
C LYS A 77 -11.07 -7.16 -11.10
N ALA A 78 -11.48 -8.22 -10.40
CA ALA A 78 -10.57 -9.04 -9.61
C ALA A 78 -9.50 -9.71 -10.49
N THR A 79 -9.90 -10.22 -11.66
CA THR A 79 -8.97 -10.78 -12.65
C THR A 79 -7.96 -9.75 -13.13
N GLU A 80 -8.42 -8.54 -13.46
CA GLU A 80 -7.55 -7.42 -13.86
C GLU A 80 -6.54 -7.08 -12.75
N LEU A 81 -6.97 -6.99 -11.50
CA LEU A 81 -6.09 -6.69 -10.37
C LEU A 81 -5.02 -7.76 -10.16
N PHE A 82 -5.39 -9.04 -10.29
CA PHE A 82 -4.44 -10.14 -10.18
C PHE A 82 -3.40 -10.13 -11.32
N GLN A 83 -3.82 -9.79 -12.54
CA GLN A 83 -2.90 -9.61 -13.67
C GLN A 83 -1.98 -8.40 -13.49
N GLN A 84 -2.51 -7.31 -12.93
CA GLN A 84 -1.72 -6.11 -12.62
C GLN A 84 -0.64 -6.38 -11.58
N GLU A 85 -0.90 -7.23 -10.57
CA GLU A 85 0.13 -7.66 -9.62
C GLU A 85 1.32 -8.32 -10.33
N ALA A 86 1.03 -9.30 -11.19
CA ALA A 86 2.07 -9.97 -11.97
C ALA A 86 2.86 -9.00 -12.84
N LYS A 87 2.17 -8.09 -13.55
CA LYS A 87 2.79 -7.08 -14.40
C LYS A 87 3.72 -6.16 -13.60
N ARG A 88 3.31 -5.71 -12.43
CA ARG A 88 4.13 -4.85 -11.57
C ARG A 88 5.36 -5.52 -11.04
N LEU A 89 5.25 -6.76 -10.55
CA LEU A 89 6.41 -7.53 -10.14
C LEU A 89 7.42 -7.67 -11.29
N GLN A 90 6.91 -7.88 -12.52
CA GLN A 90 7.75 -7.92 -13.72
C GLN A 90 8.40 -6.56 -14.04
N GLU A 91 7.66 -5.45 -13.94
CA GLU A 91 8.14 -4.09 -14.22
C GLU A 91 9.15 -3.59 -13.19
N LEU A 92 8.95 -3.90 -11.90
CA LEU A 92 9.90 -3.59 -10.85
C LEU A 92 11.25 -4.31 -11.03
N GLY A 93 11.23 -5.44 -11.74
CA GLY A 93 12.45 -6.23 -11.96
C GLY A 93 13.04 -6.75 -10.65
N LYS A 94 14.36 -7.03 -10.67
CA LYS A 94 15.05 -7.62 -9.52
C LYS A 94 15.43 -6.56 -8.49
N HIS A 95 14.83 -6.67 -7.31
CA HIS A 95 15.21 -5.90 -6.14
C HIS A 95 15.45 -6.84 -4.95
N PRO A 96 16.53 -6.69 -4.17
CA PRO A 96 16.91 -7.65 -3.12
C PRO A 96 15.94 -7.79 -1.95
N GLN A 97 14.83 -7.05 -1.91
CA GLN A 97 13.81 -7.07 -0.85
C GLN A 97 12.38 -7.05 -1.41
N ILE A 98 12.22 -7.31 -2.70
CA ILE A 98 10.93 -7.52 -3.40
C ILE A 98 11.00 -8.91 -4.04
N LEU A 99 9.89 -9.64 -4.04
CA LEU A 99 9.83 -11.00 -4.60
C LEU A 99 9.87 -10.94 -6.14
N ASP A 100 10.69 -11.77 -6.75
CA ASP A 100 10.70 -11.92 -8.21
C ASP A 100 9.43 -12.67 -8.68
N LEU A 101 8.88 -12.26 -9.80
CA LEU A 101 7.88 -13.02 -10.54
C LEU A 101 8.56 -14.15 -11.32
N GLU A 102 8.30 -15.40 -10.93
CA GLU A 102 8.85 -16.60 -11.61
C GLU A 102 7.97 -17.03 -12.78
N ALA A 103 6.65 -17.01 -12.62
CA ALA A 103 5.70 -17.38 -13.66
C ALA A 103 4.30 -16.78 -13.43
N PHE A 104 3.58 -16.60 -14.53
CA PHE A 104 2.15 -16.26 -14.53
C PHE A 104 1.45 -16.99 -15.67
N PHE A 105 0.45 -17.80 -15.36
CA PHE A 105 -0.22 -18.65 -16.36
C PHE A 105 -1.64 -19.06 -15.96
N PRO A 106 -2.51 -19.35 -16.94
CA PRO A 106 -3.77 -20.02 -16.70
C PRO A 106 -3.61 -21.56 -16.72
N GLN A 107 -4.29 -22.25 -15.81
CA GLN A 107 -4.48 -23.70 -15.85
C GLN A 107 -5.82 -24.08 -15.24
N ASP A 108 -6.53 -25.05 -15.84
CA ASP A 108 -7.83 -25.58 -15.38
C ASP A 108 -8.85 -24.47 -15.07
N GLY A 109 -8.91 -23.44 -15.92
CA GLY A 109 -9.81 -22.29 -15.79
C GLY A 109 -9.47 -21.32 -14.65
N ARG A 110 -8.27 -21.41 -14.07
CA ARG A 110 -7.79 -20.52 -13.00
C ARG A 110 -6.48 -19.85 -13.39
N LEU A 111 -6.21 -18.70 -12.78
CA LEU A 111 -4.94 -18.01 -12.93
C LEU A 111 -4.02 -18.34 -11.74
N TYR A 112 -2.75 -18.47 -12.04
CA TYR A 112 -1.70 -18.73 -11.07
C TYR A 112 -0.57 -17.74 -11.25
N LEU A 113 -0.04 -17.27 -10.13
CA LEU A 113 1.17 -16.47 -10.03
C LEU A 113 2.16 -17.24 -9.17
N VAL A 114 3.39 -17.36 -9.65
CA VAL A 114 4.49 -18.01 -8.92
C VAL A 114 5.58 -16.98 -8.66
N GLN A 115 6.06 -16.95 -7.42
CA GLN A 115 7.08 -16.01 -6.97
C GLN A 115 8.02 -16.67 -5.96
N ASP A 116 9.12 -16.00 -5.62
CA ASP A 116 10.08 -16.47 -4.63
C ASP A 116 9.42 -16.84 -3.30
N PHE A 117 9.97 -17.84 -2.63
CA PHE A 117 9.64 -18.16 -1.25
C PHE A 117 10.66 -17.55 -0.30
N ILE A 118 10.18 -16.77 0.67
CA ILE A 118 11.02 -16.24 1.76
C ILE A 118 10.85 -17.11 2.99
N ASP A 119 11.92 -17.77 3.39
CA ASP A 119 11.96 -18.54 4.63
C ASP A 119 12.04 -17.59 5.82
N GLY A 120 10.91 -17.32 6.43
CA GLY A 120 10.74 -16.34 7.50
C GLY A 120 9.33 -16.32 8.04
N GLN A 121 9.02 -15.27 8.78
CA GLN A 121 7.68 -14.97 9.29
C GLN A 121 7.32 -13.53 9.02
N ASN A 122 6.03 -13.21 8.87
CA ASN A 122 5.61 -11.83 8.74
C ASN A 122 5.66 -11.10 10.09
N LEU A 123 5.63 -9.77 10.07
CA LEU A 123 5.75 -8.98 11.30
C LEU A 123 4.56 -9.15 12.25
N LEU A 124 3.38 -9.57 11.78
CA LEU A 124 2.25 -9.90 12.65
C LEU A 124 2.51 -11.21 13.41
N GLU A 125 3.01 -12.24 12.73
CA GLU A 125 3.42 -13.49 13.36
C GLU A 125 4.57 -13.28 14.35
N GLU A 126 5.55 -12.44 14.00
CA GLU A 126 6.64 -12.04 14.89
C GLU A 126 6.09 -11.38 16.16
N PHE A 127 5.17 -10.43 16.00
CA PHE A 127 4.49 -9.79 17.12
C PHE A 127 3.70 -10.78 18.00
N GLN A 128 2.96 -11.69 17.38
CA GLN A 128 2.18 -12.71 18.12
C GLN A 128 3.09 -13.63 18.95
N ASN A 129 4.28 -13.94 18.44
CA ASN A 129 5.23 -14.83 19.11
C ASN A 129 6.10 -14.13 20.15
N GLN A 130 6.45 -12.86 19.95
CA GLN A 130 7.46 -12.14 20.74
C GLN A 130 6.90 -10.95 21.50
N GLY A 131 5.67 -10.51 21.18
CA GLY A 131 5.03 -9.35 21.76
C GLY A 131 5.46 -8.04 21.12
N LYS A 132 5.28 -6.93 21.86
CA LYS A 132 5.53 -5.56 21.39
C LYS A 132 6.98 -5.34 20.98
N LEU A 133 7.16 -4.65 19.86
CA LEU A 133 8.49 -4.23 19.42
C LEU A 133 8.96 -2.99 20.21
N LYS A 134 10.27 -2.83 20.28
CA LYS A 134 10.92 -1.67 20.92
C LYS A 134 11.44 -0.69 19.87
N GLU A 135 11.75 0.53 20.27
CA GLU A 135 12.27 1.58 19.40
C GLU A 135 13.43 1.12 18.49
N PRO A 136 14.47 0.40 18.96
CA PRO A 136 15.54 -0.06 18.07
C PRO A 136 15.06 -0.96 16.93
N GLN A 137 14.07 -1.82 17.18
CA GLN A 137 13.50 -2.71 16.17
C GLN A 137 12.67 -1.92 15.13
N ILE A 138 11.94 -0.89 15.56
CA ILE A 138 11.23 0.01 14.65
C ILE A 138 12.21 0.81 13.78
N ARG A 139 13.31 1.31 14.34
CA ARG A 139 14.37 1.98 13.56
C ARG A 139 14.94 1.06 12.48
N ILE A 140 15.14 -0.23 12.78
CA ILE A 140 15.56 -1.23 11.78
C ILE A 140 14.50 -1.37 10.69
N ILE A 141 13.22 -1.52 11.05
CA ILE A 141 12.13 -1.62 10.08
C ILE A 141 12.10 -0.41 9.15
N LEU A 142 12.15 0.79 9.70
CA LEU A 142 12.17 2.03 8.91
C LEU A 142 13.41 2.11 8.01
N THR A 143 14.59 1.83 8.55
CA THR A 143 15.85 1.92 7.80
C THR A 143 15.92 0.91 6.66
N GLU A 144 15.34 -0.29 6.82
CA GLU A 144 15.34 -1.32 5.78
C GLU A 144 14.24 -1.13 4.74
N LEU A 145 13.04 -0.66 5.12
CA LEU A 145 11.91 -0.58 4.20
C LEU A 145 11.79 0.77 3.47
N LEU A 146 12.26 1.87 4.05
CA LEU A 146 12.23 3.15 3.36
C LEU A 146 13.00 3.16 2.03
N PRO A 147 14.19 2.52 1.90
CA PRO A 147 14.84 2.37 0.60
C PRO A 147 14.01 1.55 -0.40
N VAL A 148 13.30 0.51 0.05
CA VAL A 148 12.39 -0.29 -0.79
C VAL A 148 11.23 0.57 -1.29
N LEU A 149 10.63 1.37 -0.41
CA LEU A 149 9.56 2.30 -0.78
C LEU A 149 10.06 3.36 -1.76
N GLN A 150 11.25 3.93 -1.53
CA GLN A 150 11.83 4.87 -2.48
C GLN A 150 11.99 4.24 -3.86
N PHE A 151 12.52 3.02 -3.93
CA PHE A 151 12.70 2.28 -5.18
C PHE A 151 11.40 2.06 -5.93
N ILE A 152 10.33 1.59 -5.27
CA ILE A 152 9.04 1.39 -5.94
C ILE A 152 8.39 2.71 -6.37
N HIS A 153 8.53 3.77 -5.57
CA HIS A 153 8.03 5.10 -5.89
C HIS A 153 8.74 5.71 -7.09
N ASP A 154 10.06 5.55 -7.19
CA ASP A 154 10.85 5.99 -8.35
C ASP A 154 10.43 5.26 -9.64
N ASN A 155 9.93 4.03 -9.51
CA ASN A 155 9.32 3.25 -10.59
C ASN A 155 7.80 3.49 -10.76
N GLN A 156 7.26 4.57 -10.20
CA GLN A 156 5.85 4.98 -10.30
C GLN A 156 4.86 3.95 -9.71
N VAL A 157 5.31 3.09 -8.80
CA VAL A 157 4.48 2.11 -8.08
C VAL A 157 4.22 2.62 -6.68
N ILE A 158 2.96 2.56 -6.24
CA ILE A 158 2.52 2.81 -4.86
C ILE A 158 1.94 1.49 -4.34
N HIS A 159 2.40 1.03 -3.19
CA HIS A 159 2.04 -0.29 -2.63
C HIS A 159 0.59 -0.37 -2.17
N ARG A 160 0.11 0.61 -1.39
CA ARG A 160 -1.27 0.83 -0.91
C ARG A 160 -1.80 -0.18 0.12
N ASP A 161 -1.05 -1.19 0.48
CA ASP A 161 -1.44 -2.16 1.50
C ASP A 161 -0.27 -2.55 2.42
N ILE A 162 0.47 -1.54 2.91
CA ILE A 162 1.54 -1.78 3.87
C ILE A 162 0.93 -2.06 5.24
N LYS A 163 1.21 -3.25 5.76
CA LYS A 163 0.77 -3.74 7.06
C LYS A 163 1.69 -4.87 7.53
N PRO A 164 1.64 -5.27 8.81
CA PRO A 164 2.55 -6.29 9.34
C PRO A 164 2.52 -7.62 8.58
N GLU A 165 1.35 -8.02 8.06
CA GLU A 165 1.18 -9.26 7.30
C GLU A 165 1.94 -9.25 5.96
N ASN A 166 2.13 -8.07 5.37
CA ASN A 166 2.78 -7.88 4.07
C ASN A 166 4.27 -7.55 4.16
N ILE A 167 4.87 -7.70 5.34
CA ILE A 167 6.30 -7.51 5.58
C ILE A 167 6.85 -8.80 6.19
N ILE A 168 7.69 -9.53 5.46
CA ILE A 168 8.32 -10.76 5.94
C ILE A 168 9.73 -10.46 6.43
N ARG A 169 10.05 -10.90 7.65
CA ARG A 169 11.42 -11.00 8.13
C ARG A 169 11.94 -12.40 7.85
N SER A 170 12.95 -12.49 7.00
CA SER A 170 13.63 -13.76 6.70
C SER A 170 14.43 -14.27 7.91
N LYS A 171 14.79 -15.55 7.91
CA LYS A 171 15.64 -16.14 8.97
C LYS A 171 17.02 -15.49 9.12
N ILE A 172 17.51 -14.80 8.09
CA ILE A 172 18.76 -14.03 8.16
C ILE A 172 18.53 -12.59 8.62
N GLY A 173 17.29 -12.23 9.04
CA GLY A 173 16.92 -10.92 9.60
C GLY A 173 16.49 -9.89 8.57
N LYS A 174 16.65 -10.11 7.26
CA LYS A 174 16.33 -9.16 6.19
C LYS A 174 14.82 -9.04 5.99
N LEU A 175 14.31 -7.82 5.81
CA LEU A 175 12.91 -7.55 5.54
C LEU A 175 12.60 -7.59 4.04
N PHE A 176 11.42 -8.11 3.71
CA PHE A 176 10.88 -8.18 2.37
C PHE A 176 9.47 -7.59 2.37
N LEU A 177 9.18 -6.75 1.38
CA LEU A 177 7.83 -6.23 1.13
C LEU A 177 7.15 -7.14 0.11
N ILE A 178 5.94 -7.62 0.44
CA ILE A 178 5.17 -8.55 -0.39
C ILE A 178 3.77 -8.00 -0.69
N ASP A 179 3.07 -8.62 -1.63
CA ASP A 179 1.66 -8.32 -1.98
C ASP A 179 1.41 -6.95 -2.60
N PHE A 180 1.87 -6.77 -3.83
CA PHE A 180 1.64 -5.57 -4.66
C PHE A 180 0.25 -5.54 -5.34
N GLY A 181 -0.66 -6.43 -4.97
CA GLY A 181 -1.92 -6.70 -5.69
C GLY A 181 -3.02 -5.65 -5.57
N VAL A 182 -2.94 -4.74 -4.61
CA VAL A 182 -4.00 -3.73 -4.38
C VAL A 182 -3.72 -2.41 -5.07
N SER A 183 -2.56 -2.27 -5.67
CA SER A 183 -2.14 -1.04 -6.28
C SER A 183 -2.93 -0.76 -7.57
N LYS A 184 -3.91 0.14 -7.52
CA LYS A 184 -4.67 0.65 -8.67
C LYS A 184 -3.89 1.69 -9.44
N GLU A 185 -3.99 1.62 -10.78
CA GLU A 185 -3.75 2.81 -11.61
C GLU A 185 -4.76 3.91 -11.28
N THR A 186 -4.30 5.14 -11.32
CA THR A 186 -5.07 6.36 -11.13
C THR A 186 -6.03 6.63 -12.29
N SER A 187 -7.02 5.78 -12.53
CA SER A 187 -8.13 6.18 -13.38
C SER A 187 -9.28 6.69 -12.50
N LYS A 188 -9.42 8.01 -12.49
CA LYS A 188 -10.41 8.79 -11.71
C LYS A 188 -11.88 8.39 -11.90
N THR A 189 -12.20 7.48 -12.82
CA THR A 189 -13.57 7.27 -13.30
C THR A 189 -14.27 6.02 -12.74
N ILE A 190 -13.57 5.08 -12.10
CA ILE A 190 -14.13 3.77 -11.73
C ILE A 190 -14.42 3.61 -10.23
N LEU A 191 -13.88 4.50 -9.38
CA LEU A 191 -14.01 4.39 -7.92
C LEU A 191 -15.40 4.71 -7.36
N THR A 192 -16.23 5.43 -8.08
CA THR A 192 -17.54 5.90 -7.60
C THR A 192 -18.70 4.92 -7.86
N ARG A 193 -18.50 3.85 -8.62
CA ARG A 193 -19.60 2.93 -8.99
C ARG A 193 -19.55 1.53 -8.41
N VAL A 194 -18.45 1.08 -7.86
CA VAL A 194 -18.38 -0.25 -7.22
C VAL A 194 -17.59 -0.07 -5.92
N GLY A 195 -18.27 0.06 -4.80
CA GLY A 195 -17.80 0.34 -3.45
C GLY A 195 -16.66 -0.54 -2.91
N THR A 196 -15.61 -0.75 -3.68
CA THR A 196 -14.38 -1.40 -3.23
C THR A 196 -13.46 -0.36 -2.60
N ILE A 197 -13.59 -0.21 -1.29
CA ILE A 197 -12.58 0.44 -0.46
C ILE A 197 -11.25 -0.26 -0.72
N THR A 198 -10.26 0.46 -1.24
CA THR A 198 -8.92 -0.07 -1.47
C THR A 198 -8.06 0.20 -0.23
N GLY A 199 -7.41 -0.82 0.29
CA GLY A 199 -6.58 -0.76 1.50
C GLY A 199 -7.20 -1.46 2.70
N THR A 200 -6.37 -1.84 3.64
CA THR A 200 -6.80 -2.48 4.89
C THR A 200 -7.25 -1.42 5.88
N PRO A 201 -8.51 -1.46 6.38
CA PRO A 201 -8.97 -0.58 7.45
C PRO A 201 -7.98 -0.55 8.61
N GLY A 202 -7.77 0.62 9.20
CA GLY A 202 -6.83 0.79 10.30
C GLY A 202 -5.36 0.96 9.90
N TYR A 203 -5.00 0.78 8.61
CA TYR A 203 -3.66 1.03 8.08
C TYR A 203 -3.66 2.06 6.95
N ALA A 204 -4.68 2.03 6.10
CA ALA A 204 -4.79 2.94 4.96
C ALA A 204 -5.09 4.37 5.39
N PRO A 205 -4.44 5.38 4.79
CA PRO A 205 -4.68 6.78 5.10
C PRO A 205 -6.03 7.29 4.55
N PRO A 206 -6.57 8.41 5.10
CA PRO A 206 -7.89 8.93 4.74
C PRO A 206 -8.08 9.22 3.24
N GLU A 207 -7.05 9.73 2.56
CA GLU A 207 -7.10 10.03 1.13
C GLU A 207 -7.29 8.77 0.27
N GLN A 208 -6.78 7.62 0.71
CA GLN A 208 -6.91 6.36 -0.03
C GLN A 208 -8.36 5.88 -0.09
N PHE A 209 -9.15 6.10 0.96
CA PHE A 209 -10.60 5.82 0.96
C PHE A 209 -11.37 6.75 0.00
N ARG A 210 -10.79 7.92 -0.33
CA ARG A 210 -11.32 8.85 -1.33
C ARG A 210 -10.83 8.56 -2.74
N GLY A 211 -10.05 7.48 -2.93
CA GLY A 211 -9.49 7.07 -4.21
C GLY A 211 -8.28 7.85 -4.67
N MET A 212 -7.73 8.71 -3.83
CA MET A 212 -6.48 9.43 -4.07
C MET A 212 -5.34 8.72 -3.35
N VAL A 213 -4.20 8.59 -4.02
CA VAL A 213 -3.01 7.96 -3.42
C VAL A 213 -1.76 8.70 -3.85
N TYR A 214 -0.83 8.80 -2.93
CA TYR A 214 0.45 9.50 -3.08
C TYR A 214 1.58 8.60 -2.55
N HIS A 215 2.83 8.91 -2.86
CA HIS A 215 3.97 8.25 -2.22
C HIS A 215 3.90 8.35 -0.69
N SER A 216 3.44 9.49 -0.18
CA SER A 216 3.23 9.70 1.26
C SER A 216 2.09 8.86 1.86
N SER A 217 1.24 8.23 1.06
CA SER A 217 0.23 7.27 1.54
C SER A 217 0.88 5.98 2.04
N ASP A 218 1.91 5.48 1.36
CA ASP A 218 2.69 4.33 1.81
C ASP A 218 3.50 4.65 3.08
N LEU A 219 4.02 5.88 3.19
CA LEU A 219 4.71 6.32 4.41
C LEU A 219 3.78 6.33 5.62
N TYR A 220 2.55 6.82 5.46
CA TYR A 220 1.54 6.76 6.51
C TYR A 220 1.24 5.31 6.93
N SER A 221 1.01 4.41 5.97
CA SER A 221 0.69 3.00 6.26
C SER A 221 1.87 2.27 6.94
N LEU A 222 3.12 2.60 6.55
CA LEU A 222 4.32 2.08 7.21
C LEU A 222 4.39 2.57 8.66
N ASP A 223 4.06 3.83 8.91
CA ASP A 223 4.08 4.38 10.25
C ASP A 223 2.98 3.77 11.14
N VAL A 224 1.75 3.67 10.64
CA VAL A 224 0.67 2.95 11.36
C VAL A 224 1.12 1.53 11.71
N THR A 225 1.80 0.84 10.80
CA THR A 225 2.39 -0.48 11.06
C THR A 225 3.36 -0.44 12.24
N CYS A 226 4.28 0.52 12.24
CA CYS A 226 5.25 0.69 13.32
C CYS A 226 4.59 1.00 14.67
N VAL A 227 3.62 1.92 14.68
CA VAL A 227 2.89 2.33 15.90
C VAL A 227 2.08 1.17 16.48
N ARG A 228 1.44 0.35 15.65
CA ARG A 228 0.71 -0.85 16.12
C ARG A 228 1.65 -1.90 16.71
N LEU A 229 2.78 -2.14 16.09
CA LEU A 229 3.79 -3.08 16.60
C LEU A 229 4.45 -2.58 17.91
N LEU A 230 4.63 -1.27 18.09
CA LEU A 230 5.12 -0.65 19.32
C LEU A 230 4.13 -0.76 20.47
N THR A 231 2.87 -0.44 20.21
CA THR A 231 1.84 -0.31 21.24
C THR A 231 1.12 -1.61 21.53
N GLY A 232 1.10 -2.54 20.56
CA GLY A 232 0.33 -3.78 20.62
C GLY A 232 -1.18 -3.59 20.51
N HIS A 233 -1.62 -2.42 20.02
CA HIS A 233 -3.03 -2.12 19.81
C HIS A 233 -3.35 -2.15 18.32
N PHE A 234 -4.23 -3.06 17.93
CA PHE A 234 -4.71 -3.22 16.56
C PHE A 234 -6.18 -2.82 16.47
N GLN A 235 -6.61 -2.34 15.30
CA GLN A 235 -8.02 -2.07 15.08
C GLN A 235 -8.83 -3.37 15.23
N LYS A 236 -9.95 -3.32 15.94
CA LYS A 236 -10.84 -4.46 16.11
C LYS A 236 -11.74 -4.67 14.89
N ILE A 237 -12.33 -5.85 14.79
CA ILE A 237 -13.25 -6.22 13.71
C ILE A 237 -14.48 -5.30 13.65
N ASP A 238 -14.93 -4.77 14.79
CA ASP A 238 -16.03 -3.81 14.87
C ASP A 238 -15.64 -2.38 14.44
N GLY A 239 -14.39 -2.18 14.00
CA GLY A 239 -13.83 -0.90 13.57
C GLY A 239 -13.35 -0.02 14.73
N SER A 240 -13.52 -0.41 15.99
CA SER A 240 -13.00 0.35 17.13
C SER A 240 -11.46 0.31 17.19
N ASP A 241 -10.85 1.47 17.47
CA ASP A 241 -9.40 1.63 17.52
C ASP A 241 -9.00 2.45 18.76
N GLN A 242 -8.17 1.86 19.61
CA GLN A 242 -7.71 2.53 20.83
C GLN A 242 -6.62 3.58 20.56
N LEU A 243 -5.98 3.50 19.39
CA LEU A 243 -4.91 4.42 19.00
C LEU A 243 -5.41 5.67 18.28
N PHE A 244 -6.65 5.65 17.76
CA PHE A 244 -7.22 6.73 16.98
C PHE A 244 -8.53 7.24 17.60
N ASP A 245 -8.55 8.52 17.95
CA ASP A 245 -9.75 9.22 18.44
C ASP A 245 -10.56 9.76 17.24
N SER A 246 -11.62 9.05 16.87
CA SER A 246 -12.46 9.40 15.73
C SER A 246 -13.21 10.72 15.90
N ASN A 247 -13.42 11.20 17.14
CA ASN A 247 -14.09 12.47 17.40
C ASN A 247 -13.18 13.68 17.18
N ARG A 248 -11.88 13.48 17.45
CA ARG A 248 -10.85 14.52 17.30
C ARG A 248 -10.04 14.35 16.02
N MET A 249 -10.17 13.20 15.34
CA MET A 249 -9.36 12.81 14.19
C MET A 249 -7.86 12.82 14.52
N GLU A 250 -7.49 12.28 15.67
CA GLU A 250 -6.13 12.35 16.20
C GLU A 250 -5.62 10.97 16.62
N TRP A 251 -4.36 10.70 16.30
CA TRP A 251 -3.63 9.57 16.84
C TRP A 251 -3.21 9.83 18.29
N GLN A 252 -3.42 8.86 19.19
CA GLN A 252 -3.13 8.95 20.63
C GLN A 252 -2.14 7.87 21.09
N TRP A 253 -1.33 7.37 20.18
CA TRP A 253 -0.40 6.27 20.44
C TRP A 253 0.65 6.57 21.52
N GLN A 254 1.03 7.84 21.72
CA GLN A 254 1.99 8.28 22.73
C GLN A 254 1.54 7.95 24.18
N LYS A 255 0.25 7.71 24.38
CA LYS A 255 -0.27 7.26 25.69
C LYS A 255 0.20 5.84 26.07
N TYR A 256 0.64 5.06 25.09
CA TYR A 256 0.93 3.62 25.25
C TYR A 256 2.42 3.28 25.15
N VAL A 257 3.25 4.20 24.68
CA VAL A 257 4.69 3.98 24.51
C VAL A 257 5.46 5.29 24.61
N SER A 258 6.62 5.24 25.31
CA SER A 258 7.60 6.32 25.34
C SER A 258 8.74 6.03 24.38
N LEU A 259 9.01 6.96 23.50
CA LEU A 259 10.10 6.90 22.51
C LEU A 259 11.02 8.11 22.68
N SER A 260 12.17 8.07 22.01
CA SER A 260 13.00 9.27 21.87
C SER A 260 12.21 10.39 21.18
N GLN A 261 12.49 11.65 21.54
CA GLN A 261 11.82 12.81 20.96
C GLN A 261 11.99 12.86 19.43
N GLU A 262 13.14 12.44 18.95
CA GLU A 262 13.45 12.38 17.51
C GLU A 262 12.53 11.41 16.78
N LEU A 263 12.44 10.15 17.21
CA LEU A 263 11.55 9.18 16.56
C LEU A 263 10.10 9.58 16.69
N THR A 264 9.67 10.09 17.85
CA THR A 264 8.32 10.63 18.05
C THR A 264 7.97 11.67 17.00
N THR A 265 8.86 12.67 16.78
CA THR A 265 8.64 13.72 15.79
C THR A 265 8.53 13.17 14.35
N ILE A 266 9.34 12.16 14.02
CA ILE A 266 9.29 11.54 12.69
C ILE A 266 7.95 10.82 12.48
N LEU A 267 7.52 10.00 13.44
CA LEU A 267 6.27 9.25 13.38
C LEU A 267 5.06 10.21 13.36
N GLU A 268 5.04 11.25 14.19
CA GLU A 268 3.96 12.27 14.18
C GLU A 268 3.84 12.96 12.82
N LYS A 269 4.95 13.22 12.13
CA LYS A 269 4.93 13.82 10.80
C LYS A 269 4.45 12.84 9.73
N MET A 270 4.80 11.57 9.82
CA MET A 270 4.34 10.54 8.88
C MET A 270 2.84 10.27 9.03
N LEU A 271 2.26 10.40 10.23
CA LEU A 271 0.84 10.18 10.55
C LEU A 271 -0.07 11.38 10.29
N GLN A 272 0.42 12.49 9.76
CA GLN A 272 -0.45 13.64 9.46
C GLN A 272 -1.59 13.25 8.52
N ASP A 273 -2.81 13.72 8.81
CA ASP A 273 -4.00 13.41 7.99
C ASP A 273 -3.88 14.00 6.59
N ILE A 274 -3.33 15.22 6.47
CA ILE A 274 -3.15 15.91 5.20
C ILE A 274 -1.85 15.43 4.56
N PRO A 275 -1.88 14.80 3.36
CA PRO A 275 -0.69 14.30 2.69
C PRO A 275 0.45 15.31 2.54
N ALA A 276 0.12 16.58 2.25
CA ALA A 276 1.10 17.66 2.09
C ALA A 276 1.82 18.05 3.40
N HIS A 277 1.34 17.61 4.56
CA HIS A 277 2.01 17.83 5.85
C HIS A 277 2.95 16.69 6.24
N ARG A 278 2.94 15.60 5.49
CA ARG A 278 3.86 14.46 5.66
C ARG A 278 5.22 14.76 5.01
N TYR A 279 6.09 13.77 5.01
CA TYR A 279 7.27 13.76 4.15
C TYR A 279 6.86 13.49 2.70
N ASP A 280 7.49 14.18 1.75
CA ASP A 280 7.19 14.00 0.33
C ASP A 280 7.75 12.68 -0.24
N SER A 281 8.80 12.15 0.41
CA SER A 281 9.49 10.93 -0.04
C SER A 281 10.04 10.09 1.11
N ALA A 282 10.26 8.81 0.86
CA ALA A 282 10.93 7.90 1.78
C ALA A 282 12.38 8.34 2.07
N LYS A 283 13.04 8.95 1.10
CA LYS A 283 14.38 9.53 1.24
C LYS A 283 14.42 10.63 2.30
N GLU A 284 13.40 11.48 2.40
CA GLU A 284 13.33 12.52 3.42
C GLU A 284 13.18 11.94 4.83
N VAL A 285 12.36 10.88 4.98
CA VAL A 285 12.24 10.18 6.26
C VAL A 285 13.58 9.57 6.67
N LEU A 286 14.31 8.93 5.74
CA LEU A 286 15.66 8.40 6.00
C LEU A 286 16.64 9.49 6.42
N ALA A 287 16.60 10.66 5.78
CA ALA A 287 17.45 11.79 6.14
C ALA A 287 17.13 12.30 7.56
N ALA A 288 15.85 12.32 7.94
CA ALA A 288 15.43 12.70 9.29
C ALA A 288 15.90 11.68 10.33
N LEU A 289 15.83 10.36 10.04
CA LEU A 289 16.33 9.29 10.91
C LEU A 289 17.86 9.34 11.11
N ALA A 290 18.60 9.79 10.09
CA ALA A 290 20.06 9.89 10.14
C ALA A 290 20.58 11.14 10.85
N ASN A 291 19.75 12.20 10.97
CA ASN A 291 20.14 13.50 11.52
C ASN A 291 19.37 13.83 12.81
N PRO A 292 19.82 13.38 13.99
CA PRO A 292 19.11 13.58 15.26
C PRO A 292 19.02 15.04 15.73
N LYS A 293 19.48 16.01 14.94
CA LYS A 293 19.57 17.44 15.31
C LYS A 293 18.56 18.36 14.64
N THR A 294 17.59 17.84 13.89
CA THR A 294 16.52 18.68 13.35
C THR A 294 15.56 19.09 14.48
N ARG A 295 15.96 20.13 15.24
CA ARG A 295 15.04 20.85 16.13
C ARG A 295 13.88 21.36 15.26
N VAL A 296 12.72 20.74 15.39
CA VAL A 296 11.46 21.38 14.99
C VAL A 296 11.33 22.59 15.90
N ILE A 297 11.44 23.79 15.35
CA ILE A 297 11.14 25.02 16.07
C ILE A 297 9.62 24.95 16.35
N PRO A 298 9.18 24.89 17.62
CA PRO A 298 7.76 24.87 17.92
C PRO A 298 7.15 26.17 17.37
N THR A 299 6.07 26.09 16.62
CA THR A 299 5.32 27.20 16.05
C THR A 299 4.78 28.19 17.12
N SER A 300 4.95 27.89 18.40
CA SER A 300 4.55 28.73 19.53
C SER A 300 5.49 29.90 19.86
N GLN A 301 6.56 30.14 19.10
CA GLN A 301 7.45 31.31 19.26
C GLN A 301 7.48 32.25 18.06
N ILE A 302 6.44 32.28 17.26
CA ILE A 302 6.17 33.45 16.43
C ILE A 302 5.61 34.53 17.38
N GLN A 303 6.52 35.18 18.11
CA GLN A 303 6.20 36.47 18.72
C GLN A 303 5.73 37.38 17.58
N THR A 304 4.54 37.86 17.70
CA THR A 304 3.97 38.95 16.90
C THR A 304 4.92 40.15 16.97
N SER A 305 5.97 40.16 16.15
CA SER A 305 6.69 41.39 15.84
C SER A 305 5.80 42.16 14.87
N GLN A 306 5.42 43.31 15.34
CA GLN A 306 4.63 44.37 14.76
C GLN A 306 4.61 44.41 13.23
N ASN A 307 3.43 44.38 12.72
CA ASN A 307 2.92 44.52 11.38
C ASN A 307 3.75 45.48 10.47
N PRO A 308 4.53 45.01 9.49
CA PRO A 308 5.31 45.87 8.58
C PRO A 308 4.45 46.65 7.59
N LEU A 309 3.13 46.39 7.55
CA LEU A 309 2.21 47.04 6.60
C LEU A 309 1.83 48.48 6.97
N LYS A 310 2.18 48.98 8.17
CA LYS A 310 1.90 50.40 8.51
C LYS A 310 2.94 51.39 8.00
N GLN A 311 4.09 50.96 7.52
CA GLN A 311 5.12 51.89 6.99
C GLN A 311 5.07 52.12 5.48
N ILE A 312 4.27 51.35 4.72
CA ILE A 312 4.18 51.49 3.25
C ILE A 312 3.08 52.51 2.84
N PHE A 313 2.17 52.89 3.75
CA PHE A 313 1.07 53.83 3.42
C PHE A 313 1.38 55.31 3.62
N GLN A 314 2.60 55.72 3.94
CA GLN A 314 2.94 57.11 4.16
C GLN A 314 3.56 57.87 2.96
N PHE A 315 3.78 57.22 1.80
CA PHE A 315 4.45 57.86 0.65
C PHE A 315 3.75 57.73 -0.72
N ILE A 316 2.43 57.56 -0.75
CA ILE A 316 1.72 57.66 -2.05
C ILE A 316 0.54 58.60 -1.88
N SER A 317 0.74 59.87 -2.27
CA SER A 317 -0.35 60.83 -2.51
C SER A 317 -1.09 60.42 -3.79
N PRO A 318 -2.44 60.46 -3.83
CA PRO A 318 -3.17 60.04 -5.00
C PRO A 318 -3.04 61.10 -6.12
N PRO A 319 -2.90 60.70 -7.40
CA PRO A 319 -2.94 61.61 -8.52
C PRO A 319 -4.39 62.07 -8.74
N THR A 320 -4.54 63.39 -8.85
CA THR A 320 -5.77 64.07 -9.26
C THR A 320 -6.06 63.79 -10.72
N ASN A 321 -7.25 63.31 -11.01
CA ASN A 321 -7.95 63.05 -12.26
C ASN A 321 -7.99 61.58 -12.75
N PRO A 322 -9.22 61.03 -12.85
CA PRO A 322 -9.43 59.71 -13.46
C PRO A 322 -9.45 59.79 -15.00
N PRO A 323 -8.88 58.85 -15.72
CA PRO A 323 -9.06 58.75 -17.17
C PRO A 323 -10.46 58.23 -17.52
N LYS A 324 -11.05 58.78 -18.57
CA LYS A 324 -12.36 58.43 -19.14
C LYS A 324 -12.32 56.96 -19.69
N PRO A 325 -13.44 56.22 -19.57
CA PRO A 325 -13.53 54.88 -20.11
C PRO A 325 -13.58 54.88 -21.65
N PRO A 326 -12.99 53.88 -22.32
CA PRO A 326 -13.12 53.76 -23.77
C PRO A 326 -14.50 53.21 -24.15
N THR A 327 -15.10 53.90 -25.14
CA THR A 327 -16.35 53.53 -25.78
C THR A 327 -16.19 52.35 -26.74
N ASN A 328 -17.16 51.43 -26.66
CA ASN A 328 -17.60 50.48 -27.67
C ASN A 328 -16.57 49.50 -28.29
N ILE A 329 -16.65 48.23 -27.83
CA ILE A 329 -16.33 47.07 -28.66
C ILE A 329 -17.60 46.22 -28.75
N ASN A 330 -18.19 46.18 -29.95
CA ASN A 330 -19.28 45.32 -30.37
C ASN A 330 -18.70 43.91 -30.53
N VAL A 331 -19.09 42.95 -29.68
CA VAL A 331 -18.81 41.52 -29.89
C VAL A 331 -20.08 40.86 -30.41
N ASN A 332 -20.03 40.50 -31.69
CA ASN A 332 -21.07 39.79 -32.42
C ASN A 332 -21.06 38.30 -32.03
N ILE A 333 -22.02 37.85 -31.23
CA ILE A 333 -22.22 36.43 -30.94
C ILE A 333 -23.08 35.85 -32.06
N ARG A 334 -22.51 35.08 -32.95
CA ARG A 334 -23.23 34.20 -33.87
C ARG A 334 -22.96 32.72 -33.48
N ASN A 335 -24.04 32.10 -33.04
CA ASN A 335 -24.43 30.68 -33.20
C ASN A 335 -23.34 29.62 -33.26
N VAL A 336 -23.25 28.83 -32.20
CA VAL A 336 -22.77 27.44 -32.27
C VAL A 336 -23.94 26.53 -31.88
N GLU A 337 -24.58 25.94 -32.88
CA GLU A 337 -25.57 24.85 -32.72
C GLU A 337 -24.83 23.56 -32.29
N CYS A 338 -25.19 23.05 -31.12
CA CYS A 338 -24.89 21.67 -30.72
C CYS A 338 -25.88 20.71 -31.38
N ARG A 339 -25.44 19.92 -32.35
CA ARG A 339 -26.20 18.77 -32.90
C ARG A 339 -25.92 17.53 -32.03
N TYR A 340 -26.91 17.14 -31.26
CA TYR A 340 -27.00 15.78 -30.74
C TYR A 340 -27.47 14.83 -31.85
N LYS A 341 -26.66 13.83 -32.19
CA LYS A 341 -27.12 12.66 -32.93
C LYS A 341 -27.33 11.50 -31.94
N THR A 342 -28.57 11.18 -31.73
CA THR A 342 -29.05 9.94 -31.13
C THR A 342 -28.75 8.80 -32.13
N LEU A 343 -28.12 7.74 -31.69
CA LEU A 343 -28.08 6.46 -32.43
C LEU A 343 -28.66 5.42 -31.50
N HIS A 344 -29.87 4.95 -31.88
CA HIS A 344 -30.42 3.66 -31.50
C HIS A 344 -29.74 2.56 -32.33
N ILE A 345 -29.17 1.56 -31.70
CA ILE A 345 -29.39 0.11 -31.89
C ILE A 345 -28.69 -0.59 -30.73
#